data_5133e05834c3ef9025a21884e24eeb8e
#
_entry.id   5133e05834c3ef9025a21884e24eeb8e
#
_cell.length_a   1.000
_cell.length_b   1.000
_cell.length_c   1.000
_cell.angle_alpha   90.00
_cell.angle_beta   90.00
_cell.angle_gamma   90.00
#
_symmetry.space_group_name_H-M   'P 1'
#
loop_
_entity.id
_entity.type
_entity.pdbx_description
1 polymer ?
#
loop_
_entity_poly.entity_id
_entity_poly.type
_entity_poly.pdbx_seq_one_letter_code
_entity_poly.pdbx_strand_id
1 'polypeptide(L)' 'MADVGGIKEVDKLGRILIPKELRDRYGINEKIEIIAVREGVLIKSPEYVLVKKHPSKKD' A
#
# COMPACT_ATOMS: atom_id res chain seq x y z
N MET A 1 20.62 2.65 -1.42
CA MET A 1 19.56 1.69 -1.45
C MET A 1 18.50 2.07 -2.46
N ALA A 2 18.07 1.14 -3.22
CA ALA A 2 17.14 1.44 -4.28
C ALA A 2 15.71 1.46 -3.76
N ASP A 3 14.95 2.41 -4.23
CA ASP A 3 13.54 2.44 -3.97
C ASP A 3 12.83 1.60 -5.02
N VAL A 4 11.92 0.77 -4.55
CA VAL A 4 11.15 -0.04 -5.46
C VAL A 4 10.01 0.76 -6.06
N GLY A 5 9.48 1.69 -5.31
CA GLY A 5 8.34 2.45 -5.75
C GLY A 5 8.65 3.37 -6.92
N GLY A 6 8.46 4.65 -6.71
CA GLY A 6 8.73 5.64 -7.72
C GLY A 6 7.48 5.99 -8.51
N ILE A 7 7.70 6.60 -9.64
CA ILE A 7 6.62 7.10 -10.48
C ILE A 7 6.17 6.00 -11.42
N LYS A 8 4.89 5.73 -11.43
CA LYS A 8 4.30 4.74 -12.32
C LYS A 8 3.20 5.40 -13.13
N GLU A 9 2.91 4.81 -14.26
CA GLU A 9 1.87 5.32 -15.13
C GLU A 9 0.57 4.57 -14.91
N VAL A 10 -0.51 5.29 -15.05
CA VAL A 10 -1.85 4.72 -14.96
C VAL A 10 -2.34 4.54 -16.40
N ASP A 11 -2.80 3.34 -16.74
CA ASP A 11 -3.28 3.12 -18.11
C ASP A 11 -4.69 3.68 -18.28
N LYS A 12 -5.24 3.48 -19.47
CA LYS A 12 -6.53 4.07 -19.80
C LYS A 12 -7.66 3.50 -18.97
N LEU A 13 -7.50 2.31 -18.46
CA LEU A 13 -8.51 1.68 -17.64
C LEU A 13 -8.28 1.91 -16.15
N GLY A 14 -7.32 2.75 -15.82
CA GLY A 14 -7.05 3.06 -14.43
C GLY A 14 -6.21 2.03 -13.71
N ARG A 15 -5.49 1.21 -14.45
CA ARG A 15 -4.68 0.16 -13.85
C ARG A 15 -3.23 0.60 -13.73
N ILE A 16 -2.59 0.15 -12.68
CA ILE A 16 -1.17 0.37 -12.47
C ILE A 16 -0.53 -0.97 -12.17
N LEU A 17 0.76 -1.04 -12.39
CA LEU A 17 1.54 -2.22 -12.02
C LEU A 17 2.24 -1.96 -10.71
N ILE A 18 1.92 -2.76 -9.71
CA ILE A 18 2.62 -2.69 -8.45
C ILE A 18 3.82 -3.63 -8.55
N PRO A 19 5.03 -3.13 -8.33
CA PRO A 19 6.21 -3.99 -8.44
C PRO A 19 6.10 -5.23 -7.56
N LYS A 20 6.59 -6.33 -8.11
CA LYS A 20 6.49 -7.61 -7.41
C LYS A 20 7.15 -7.55 -6.04
N GLU A 21 8.24 -6.84 -5.94
CA GLU A 21 8.97 -6.75 -4.68
C GLU A 21 8.10 -6.10 -3.59
N LEU A 22 7.35 -5.08 -3.97
CA LEU A 22 6.44 -4.44 -3.02
C LEU A 22 5.28 -5.36 -2.67
N ARG A 23 4.76 -6.08 -3.68
CA ARG A 23 3.67 -7.00 -3.42
C ARG A 23 4.08 -8.09 -2.45
N ASP A 24 5.29 -8.61 -2.62
CA ASP A 24 5.78 -9.67 -1.75
C ASP A 24 6.04 -9.15 -0.35
N ARG A 25 6.62 -7.97 -0.26
CA ARG A 25 7.02 -7.44 1.03
C ARG A 25 5.82 -7.10 1.90
N TYR A 26 4.76 -6.59 1.29
CA TYR A 26 3.61 -6.09 2.04
C TYR A 26 2.38 -6.96 1.89
N GLY A 27 2.53 -8.15 1.36
CA GLY A 27 1.42 -9.09 1.29
C GLY A 27 0.31 -8.66 0.36
N ILE A 28 0.64 -7.92 -0.69
CA ILE A 28 -0.35 -7.46 -1.65
C ILE A 28 -0.55 -8.56 -2.68
N ASN A 29 -1.61 -9.32 -2.51
CA ASN A 29 -1.86 -10.48 -3.37
C ASN A 29 -3.15 -10.28 -4.13
N GLU A 30 -4.16 -11.06 -3.76
CA GLU A 30 -5.40 -11.04 -4.52
C GLU A 30 -6.29 -9.88 -4.15
N LYS A 31 -6.24 -9.46 -2.92
CA LYS A 31 -7.11 -8.40 -2.44
C LYS A 31 -6.28 -7.30 -1.84
N ILE A 32 -6.71 -6.09 -2.08
CA ILE A 32 -6.05 -4.94 -1.48
C ILE A 32 -7.12 -4.01 -0.92
N GLU A 33 -6.68 -3.17 -0.04
CA GLU A 33 -7.49 -2.11 0.50
C GLU A 33 -6.91 -0.78 0.05
N ILE A 34 -7.76 0.10 -0.42
CA ILE A 34 -7.34 1.43 -0.87
C ILE A 34 -7.95 2.44 0.09
N ILE A 35 -7.09 3.25 0.66
CA ILE A 35 -7.51 4.22 1.66
C ILE A 35 -7.11 5.60 1.19
N ALA A 36 -8.06 6.52 1.16
CA ALA A 36 -7.75 7.91 0.85
C ALA A 36 -7.07 8.53 2.04
N VAL A 37 -5.94 9.15 1.79
CA VAL A 37 -5.21 9.86 2.82
C VAL A 37 -4.95 11.26 2.31
N ARG A 38 -4.41 12.08 3.19
CA ARG A 38 -4.23 13.49 2.84
C ARG A 38 -3.40 13.67 1.59
N GLU A 39 -2.36 12.88 1.42
CA GLU A 39 -1.42 13.03 0.33
C GLU A 39 -1.81 12.24 -0.92
N GLY A 40 -2.91 11.50 -0.89
CA GLY A 40 -3.29 10.70 -2.03
C GLY A 40 -4.03 9.45 -1.59
N VAL A 41 -3.61 8.31 -2.09
CA VAL A 41 -4.21 7.05 -1.67
C VAL A 41 -3.13 6.11 -1.18
N LEU A 42 -3.51 5.29 -0.23
CA LEU A 42 -2.65 4.26 0.33
C LEU A 42 -3.20 2.91 -0.10
N ILE A 43 -2.33 2.05 -0.59
CA ILE A 43 -2.70 0.69 -0.99
C ILE A 43 -2.03 -0.27 -0.04
N LYS A 44 -2.82 -1.16 0.55
CA LYS A 44 -2.27 -2.09 1.52
C LYS A 44 -3.02 -3.41 1.47
N SER A 45 -2.42 -4.43 2.06
CA SER A 45 -3.10 -5.69 2.26
C SER A 45 -4.17 -5.51 3.32
N PRO A 46 -5.36 -6.11 3.13
CA PRO A 46 -6.40 -6.00 4.15
C PRO A 46 -6.01 -6.61 5.48
N GLU A 47 -4.99 -7.48 5.46
CA GLU A 47 -4.58 -8.16 6.68
C GLU A 47 -3.70 -7.29 7.57
N TYR A 48 -3.13 -6.23 7.01
CA TYR A 48 -2.31 -5.33 7.81
C TYR A 48 -3.15 -4.17 8.29
N VAL A 49 -2.95 -3.81 9.54
CA VAL A 49 -3.69 -2.72 10.15
C VAL A 49 -2.76 -1.53 10.30
N LEU A 50 -3.24 -0.37 9.89
CA LEU A 50 -2.49 0.87 10.10
C LEU A 50 -2.64 1.28 11.56
N VAL A 51 -1.55 1.19 12.33
CA VAL A 51 -1.56 1.55 13.73
C VAL A 51 -0.88 2.90 13.88
N LYS A 52 -1.59 3.78 14.50
CA LYS A 52 -0.98 5.06 14.84
C LYS A 52 -0.21 4.96 16.09
N LYS A 53 0.06 5.08 16.69
CA LYS A 53 0.56 4.92 17.81
C LYS A 53 0.19 4.96 19.01
N HIS A 54 -0.20 4.50 19.26
CA HIS A 54 -0.62 4.35 20.14
C HIS A 54 -0.71 3.61 20.86
N PRO A 55 -0.43 3.47 21.32
CA PRO A 55 -0.54 2.76 21.86
C PRO A 55 -0.90 2.24 22.80
N SER A 56 -0.99 2.29 22.79
CA SER A 56 -1.39 1.84 23.50
C SER A 56 -1.82 1.35 24.21
N LYS A 57 -2.03 1.32 24.15
CA LYS A 57 -2.49 0.96 24.72
C LYS A 57 -2.62 0.26 25.45
N LYS A 58 -2.53 0.11 25.42
CA LYS A 58 -2.69 -0.49 26.00
C LYS A 58 -2.70 -0.83 26.69
N ASP A 59 -2.77 -0.74 26.50
CA ASP A 59 -2.80 -0.97 27.06
C ASP A 59 -2.68 -1.16 27.62
#